data_d5c7981a252eb886a83c9085862c47de
#
_entry.id   d5c7981a252eb886a83c9085862c47de
#
_cell.length_a   1.000
_cell.length_b   1.000
_cell.length_c   1.000
_cell.angle_alpha   90.00
_cell.angle_beta   90.00
_cell.angle_gamma   90.00
#
_symmetry.space_group_name_H-M   'P 1'
#
loop_
_entity.id
_entity.type
_entity.pdbx_description
1 polymer ?
#
loop_
_entity_poly.entity_id
_entity_poly.type
_entity_poly.pdbx_seq_one_letter_code
_entity_poly.pdbx_strand_id
1 'polypeptide(L)'
;MDNFGEILIKWYQDNKRDLPWRRTKNPYLIWISEIILQQTRVAQGYDYYQRFVKRFPDVFSLAAADEDEVMKYWQGLGYYSRARNLHAAARSMAGAGGFPKTYKEVLALKGVGEYTAAAICSFAYGMPYAVVDGNVYR
;
A
#
# COMPACT_ATOMS: atom_id res chain seq x y z
N MET A 1 -24.26 -9.76 -5.39
CA MET A 1 -23.20 -10.36 -5.28
C MET A 1 -21.97 -9.71 -5.79
N ASP A 2 -20.94 -10.08 -5.40
CA ASP A 2 -19.76 -9.32 -5.54
C ASP A 2 -18.85 -9.86 -6.61
N ASN A 3 -19.27 -9.59 -7.85
CA ASN A 3 -18.46 -9.99 -8.97
C ASN A 3 -17.11 -9.31 -9.00
N PHE A 4 -17.04 -8.11 -8.41
CA PHE A 4 -15.78 -7.40 -8.38
C PHE A 4 -14.74 -8.16 -7.55
N GLY A 5 -15.15 -8.69 -6.41
CA GLY A 5 -14.25 -9.48 -5.58
C GLY A 5 -13.75 -10.72 -6.27
N GLU A 6 -14.66 -11.42 -6.95
CA GLU A 6 -14.29 -12.61 -7.70
C GLU A 6 -13.35 -12.28 -8.86
N ILE A 7 -13.64 -11.21 -9.56
CA ILE A 7 -12.79 -10.77 -10.67
C ILE A 7 -11.41 -10.41 -10.16
N LEU A 8 -11.33 -9.70 -9.04
CA LEU A 8 -10.05 -9.29 -8.47
C LEU A 8 -9.22 -10.50 -8.05
N ILE A 9 -9.85 -11.48 -7.41
CA ILE A 9 -9.14 -12.70 -7.01
C ILE A 9 -8.60 -13.43 -8.24
N LYS A 10 -9.44 -13.59 -9.24
CA LYS A 10 -9.03 -14.26 -10.47
C LYS A 10 -7.87 -13.51 -11.12
N TRP A 11 -7.96 -12.18 -11.15
CA TRP A 11 -6.91 -11.38 -11.73
C TRP A 11 -5.59 -11.60 -10.98
N TYR A 12 -5.62 -11.60 -9.66
CA TYR A 12 -4.43 -11.87 -8.86
C TYR A 12 -3.87 -13.25 -9.10
N GLN A 13 -4.72 -14.25 -9.21
CA GLN A 13 -4.26 -15.62 -9.48
C GLN A 13 -3.57 -15.72 -10.83
N ASP A 14 -4.10 -15.04 -11.83
CA ASP A 14 -3.57 -15.09 -13.19
C ASP A 14 -2.30 -14.26 -13.35
N ASN A 15 -2.18 -13.16 -12.60
CA ASN A 15 -1.12 -12.19 -12.83
C ASN A 15 -0.17 -12.02 -11.66
N LYS A 16 -0.30 -12.80 -10.60
CA LYS A 16 0.46 -12.57 -9.37
C LYS A 16 1.97 -12.61 -9.58
N ARG A 17 2.45 -13.34 -10.56
CA ARG A 17 3.89 -13.43 -10.84
C ARG A 17 4.45 -12.18 -11.48
N ASP A 18 3.58 -11.40 -12.12
CA ASP A 18 3.99 -10.21 -12.86
C ASP A 18 3.86 -8.93 -12.05
N LEU A 19 3.32 -9.02 -10.83
CA LEU A 19 3.13 -7.86 -9.97
C LEU A 19 4.30 -7.72 -9.01
N PRO A 20 5.04 -6.61 -9.07
CA PRO A 20 6.23 -6.45 -8.21
C PRO A 20 5.93 -6.57 -6.74
N TRP A 21 4.78 -6.05 -6.29
CA TRP A 21 4.43 -6.11 -4.86
C TRP A 21 4.07 -7.52 -4.40
N ARG A 22 3.82 -8.44 -5.33
CA ARG A 22 3.55 -9.85 -4.98
C ARG A 22 4.81 -10.65 -4.75
N ARG A 23 5.94 -10.13 -5.18
CA ARG A 23 7.22 -10.84 -5.06
C ARG A 23 8.01 -10.39 -3.84
N THR A 24 7.53 -9.38 -3.15
CA THR A 24 8.28 -8.80 -2.05
C THR A 24 7.60 -9.10 -0.72
N LYS A 25 8.41 -9.16 0.33
CA LYS A 25 7.94 -9.16 1.70
C LYS A 25 8.31 -7.86 2.40
N ASN A 26 8.74 -6.87 1.65
CA ASN A 26 9.09 -5.56 2.18
C ASN A 26 7.83 -4.82 2.59
N PRO A 27 7.63 -4.52 3.87
CA PRO A 27 6.38 -3.89 4.31
C PRO A 27 6.14 -2.52 3.70
N TYR A 28 7.20 -1.77 3.42
CA TYR A 28 7.07 -0.47 2.78
C TYR A 28 6.45 -0.61 1.39
N LEU A 29 6.98 -1.53 0.59
CA LEU A 29 6.50 -1.72 -0.78
C LEU A 29 5.07 -2.25 -0.80
N ILE A 30 4.73 -3.14 0.12
CA ILE A 30 3.36 -3.65 0.25
C ILE A 30 2.42 -2.51 0.62
N TRP A 31 2.82 -1.69 1.59
CA TRP A 31 2.01 -0.55 2.03
C TRP A 31 1.74 0.41 0.87
N ILE A 32 2.77 0.78 0.12
CA ILE A 32 2.60 1.69 -1.03
C ILE A 32 1.61 1.10 -2.04
N SER A 33 1.76 -0.19 -2.36
CA SER A 33 0.86 -0.83 -3.31
C SER A 33 -0.58 -0.83 -2.82
N GLU A 34 -0.78 -1.12 -1.52
CA GLU A 34 -2.13 -1.14 -0.95
C GLU A 34 -2.80 0.23 -1.02
N ILE A 35 -2.05 1.28 -0.72
CA ILE A 35 -2.63 2.61 -0.75
C ILE A 35 -2.92 3.06 -2.19
N ILE A 36 -2.02 2.79 -3.11
CA ILE A 36 -2.23 3.16 -4.52
C ILE A 36 -3.42 2.43 -5.11
N LEU A 37 -3.58 1.15 -4.75
CA LEU A 37 -4.65 0.34 -5.33
C LEU A 37 -6.03 0.61 -4.73
N GLN A 38 -6.10 1.38 -3.64
CA GLN A 38 -7.41 1.80 -3.12
C GLN A 38 -8.10 2.66 -4.17
N GLN A 39 -9.27 2.20 -4.64
CA GLN A 39 -10.10 2.95 -5.59
C GLN A 39 -9.37 3.25 -6.91
N THR A 40 -8.40 2.42 -7.27
CA THR A 40 -7.62 2.57 -8.49
C THR A 40 -7.56 1.22 -9.19
N ARG A 41 -7.71 1.22 -10.50
CA ARG A 41 -7.58 -0.02 -11.27
C ARG A 41 -6.13 -0.51 -11.19
N VAL A 42 -5.96 -1.82 -11.16
CA VAL A 42 -4.64 -2.41 -11.02
C VAL A 42 -3.70 -1.99 -12.15
N ALA A 43 -4.20 -1.99 -13.39
CA ALA A 43 -3.37 -1.62 -14.53
C ALA A 43 -2.85 -0.18 -14.41
N GLN A 44 -3.72 0.75 -13.99
CA GLN A 44 -3.31 2.13 -13.79
C GLN A 44 -2.39 2.25 -12.58
N GLY A 45 -2.73 1.56 -11.50
CA GLY A 45 -1.95 1.60 -10.27
C GLY A 45 -0.54 1.05 -10.45
N TYR A 46 -0.36 0.10 -11.36
CA TYR A 46 0.93 -0.48 -11.63
C TYR A 46 1.95 0.59 -12.06
N ASP A 47 1.57 1.45 -13.00
CA ASP A 47 2.47 2.50 -13.47
C ASP A 47 2.80 3.50 -12.36
N TYR A 48 1.78 3.90 -11.60
CA TYR A 48 2.00 4.82 -10.48
C TYR A 48 2.89 4.20 -9.42
N TYR A 49 2.67 2.93 -9.12
CA TYR A 49 3.48 2.21 -8.15
C TYR A 49 4.95 2.21 -8.57
N GLN A 50 5.21 1.85 -9.82
CA GLN A 50 6.59 1.76 -10.29
C GLN A 50 7.32 3.09 -10.22
N ARG A 51 6.66 4.16 -10.67
CA ARG A 51 7.26 5.49 -10.63
C ARG A 51 7.46 5.97 -9.20
N PHE A 52 6.49 5.67 -8.34
CA PHE A 52 6.54 6.11 -6.95
C PHE A 52 7.69 5.44 -6.20
N VAL A 53 7.81 4.13 -6.30
CA VAL A 53 8.85 3.43 -5.55
C VAL A 53 10.25 3.61 -6.15
N LYS A 54 10.31 3.99 -7.40
CA LYS A 54 11.60 4.35 -8.00
C LYS A 54 12.14 5.63 -7.39
N ARG A 55 11.27 6.62 -7.19
CA ARG A 55 11.65 7.91 -6.60
C ARG A 55 11.78 7.81 -5.08
N PHE A 56 10.90 7.06 -4.44
CA PHE A 56 10.86 6.91 -2.99
C PHE A 56 10.99 5.42 -2.65
N PRO A 57 12.22 4.88 -2.66
CA PRO A 57 12.40 3.42 -2.49
C PRO A 57 12.21 2.92 -1.07
N ASP A 58 12.18 3.80 -0.08
CA ASP A 58 11.98 3.41 1.30
C ASP A 58 11.26 4.51 2.07
N VAL A 59 10.92 4.21 3.32
CA VAL A 59 10.15 5.13 4.13
C VAL A 59 10.93 6.42 4.43
N PHE A 60 12.25 6.34 4.49
CA PHE A 60 13.06 7.49 4.83
C PHE A 60 13.15 8.49 3.67
N SER A 61 13.28 7.99 2.44
CA SER A 61 13.29 8.87 1.27
C SER A 61 11.93 9.55 1.10
N LEU A 62 10.84 8.81 1.36
CA LEU A 62 9.51 9.39 1.29
C LEU A 62 9.30 10.44 2.36
N ALA A 63 9.73 10.15 3.59
CA ALA A 63 9.59 11.09 4.71
C ALA A 63 10.36 12.38 4.47
N ALA A 64 11.52 12.29 3.84
CA ALA A 64 12.38 13.44 3.59
C ALA A 64 11.92 14.30 2.42
N ALA A 65 11.01 13.81 1.59
CA ALA A 65 10.54 14.54 0.41
C ALA A 65 9.60 15.67 0.80
N ASP A 66 9.55 16.70 -0.05
CA ASP A 66 8.56 17.76 0.08
C ASP A 66 7.19 17.22 -0.27
N GLU A 67 6.16 17.75 0.39
CA GLU A 67 4.79 17.34 0.09
C GLU A 67 4.45 17.59 -1.38
N ASP A 68 4.89 18.71 -1.94
CA ASP A 68 4.61 19.01 -3.35
C ASP A 68 5.18 17.96 -4.27
N GLU A 69 6.35 17.44 -3.96
CA GLU A 69 6.94 16.39 -4.78
C GLU A 69 6.14 15.10 -4.68
N VAL A 70 5.73 14.72 -3.48
CA VAL A 70 4.91 13.53 -3.29
C VAL A 70 3.60 13.67 -4.06
N MET A 71 2.97 14.84 -3.99
CA MET A 71 1.72 15.09 -4.71
C MET A 71 1.90 14.99 -6.21
N LYS A 72 3.06 15.40 -6.71
CA LYS A 72 3.33 15.32 -8.14
C LYS A 72 3.30 13.88 -8.64
N TYR A 73 3.84 12.94 -7.87
CA TYR A 73 3.80 11.53 -8.22
C TYR A 73 2.43 10.89 -8.04
N TRP A 74 1.51 11.61 -7.40
CA TRP A 74 0.13 11.16 -7.20
C TRP A 74 -0.83 11.77 -8.20
N GLN A 75 -0.38 12.73 -8.99
CA GLN A 75 -1.22 13.50 -9.89
C GLN A 75 -1.93 12.57 -10.87
N GLY A 76 -3.24 12.73 -10.98
CA GLY A 76 -4.06 11.90 -11.84
C GLY A 76 -4.72 10.71 -11.16
N LEU A 77 -4.27 10.33 -9.97
CA LEU A 77 -4.91 9.23 -9.23
C LEU A 77 -6.18 9.68 -8.51
N GLY A 78 -6.26 10.95 -8.12
CA GLY A 78 -7.37 11.42 -7.32
C GLY A 78 -7.23 11.07 -5.86
N TYR A 79 -8.22 11.51 -5.06
CA TYR A 79 -8.24 11.24 -3.62
C TYR A 79 -6.91 11.62 -2.97
N TYR A 80 -6.51 12.88 -3.14
CA TYR A 80 -5.20 13.37 -2.72
C TYR A 80 -4.96 13.29 -1.22
N SER A 81 -6.02 13.16 -0.42
CA SER A 81 -5.86 12.93 1.01
C SER A 81 -5.07 11.64 1.29
N ARG A 82 -5.16 10.66 0.39
CA ARG A 82 -4.36 9.43 0.53
C ARG A 82 -2.87 9.75 0.49
N ALA A 83 -2.46 10.60 -0.44
CA ALA A 83 -1.05 10.97 -0.55
C ALA A 83 -0.58 11.75 0.67
N ARG A 84 -1.40 12.67 1.17
CA ARG A 84 -1.06 13.42 2.37
C ARG A 84 -0.95 12.52 3.60
N ASN A 85 -1.89 11.60 3.75
CA ASN A 85 -1.86 10.67 4.88
C ASN A 85 -0.65 9.74 4.80
N LEU A 86 -0.34 9.28 3.60
CA LEU A 86 0.82 8.42 3.36
C LEU A 86 2.11 9.15 3.71
N HIS A 87 2.23 10.40 3.32
CA HIS A 87 3.43 11.20 3.62
C HIS A 87 3.56 11.44 5.13
N ALA A 88 2.43 11.76 5.79
CA ALA A 88 2.44 11.95 7.24
C ALA A 88 2.81 10.66 7.97
N ALA A 89 2.30 9.52 7.52
CA ALA A 89 2.64 8.23 8.09
C ALA A 89 4.12 7.92 7.89
N ALA A 90 4.68 8.24 6.71
CA ALA A 90 6.10 8.03 6.45
C ALA A 90 6.96 8.83 7.41
N ARG A 91 6.59 10.08 7.66
CA ARG A 91 7.34 10.93 8.60
C ARG A 91 7.29 10.36 10.02
N SER A 92 6.13 9.85 10.42
CA SER A 92 5.97 9.22 11.72
C SER A 92 6.87 7.99 11.84
N MET A 93 6.87 7.14 10.80
CA MET A 93 7.69 5.94 10.80
C MET A 93 9.18 6.26 10.80
N ALA A 94 9.59 7.24 10.01
CA ALA A 94 11.01 7.63 9.96
C ALA A 94 11.48 8.14 11.32
N GLY A 95 10.64 8.90 12.02
CA GLY A 95 10.94 9.36 13.35
C GLY A 95 11.07 8.25 14.37
N ALA A 96 10.38 7.14 14.14
CA ALA A 96 10.41 5.99 15.03
C ALA A 96 11.48 4.96 14.63
N GLY A 97 12.24 5.21 13.57
CA GLY A 97 13.32 4.33 13.18
C GLY A 97 13.03 3.38 12.02
N GLY A 98 11.83 3.42 11.47
CA GLY A 98 11.48 2.61 10.33
C GLY A 98 10.06 2.06 10.40
N PHE A 99 9.77 1.09 9.54
CA PHE A 99 8.44 0.53 9.44
C PHE A 99 8.10 -0.29 10.70
N PRO A 100 6.90 -0.11 11.28
CA PRO A 100 6.56 -0.84 12.50
C PRO A 100 6.37 -2.33 12.23
N LYS A 101 6.54 -3.14 13.28
CA LYS A 101 6.55 -4.61 13.16
C LYS A 101 5.39 -5.28 13.87
N THR A 102 4.48 -4.53 14.46
CA THR A 102 3.30 -5.11 15.11
C THR A 102 2.04 -4.62 14.42
N TYR A 103 1.00 -5.45 14.45
CA TYR A 103 -0.27 -5.10 13.84
C TYR A 103 -0.83 -3.81 14.45
N LYS A 104 -0.73 -3.69 15.77
CA LYS A 104 -1.26 -2.52 16.46
C LYS A 104 -0.59 -1.23 15.98
N GLU A 105 0.72 -1.26 15.81
CA GLU A 105 1.45 -0.11 15.35
C GLU A 105 1.17 0.22 13.90
N VAL A 106 1.05 -0.82 13.05
CA VAL A 106 0.70 -0.62 11.65
C VAL A 106 -0.70 -0.02 11.53
N LEU A 107 -1.64 -0.54 12.31
CA LEU A 107 -3.02 -0.04 12.30
C LEU A 107 -3.10 1.42 12.75
N ALA A 108 -2.19 1.85 13.60
CA ALA A 108 -2.16 3.23 14.11
C ALA A 108 -1.63 4.24 13.08
N LEU A 109 -1.06 3.79 11.99
CA LEU A 109 -0.55 4.70 10.96
C LEU A 109 -1.69 5.45 10.30
N LYS A 110 -1.44 6.72 10.00
CA LYS A 110 -2.44 7.56 9.39
C LYS A 110 -2.83 7.00 8.02
N GLY A 111 -4.13 6.88 7.80
CA GLY A 111 -4.65 6.37 6.53
C GLY A 111 -4.66 4.86 6.40
N VAL A 112 -4.25 4.13 7.43
CA VAL A 112 -4.25 2.67 7.40
C VAL A 112 -5.44 2.14 8.17
N GLY A 113 -6.31 1.41 7.47
CA GLY A 113 -7.44 0.73 8.08
C GLY A 113 -7.12 -0.71 8.41
N GLU A 114 -8.13 -1.43 8.94
CA GLU A 114 -7.94 -2.81 9.36
C GLU A 114 -7.52 -3.73 8.22
N TYR A 115 -8.13 -3.55 7.05
CA TYR A 115 -7.79 -4.38 5.90
C TYR A 115 -6.34 -4.16 5.49
N THR A 116 -5.94 -2.90 5.35
CA THR A 116 -4.58 -2.58 4.91
C THR A 116 -3.56 -3.05 5.94
N ALA A 117 -3.83 -2.87 7.23
CA ALA A 117 -2.94 -3.35 8.28
C ALA A 117 -2.79 -4.87 8.22
N ALA A 118 -3.91 -5.58 8.02
CA ALA A 118 -3.87 -7.03 7.90
C ALA A 118 -3.08 -7.48 6.67
N ALA A 119 -3.26 -6.77 5.55
CA ALA A 119 -2.51 -7.09 4.33
C ALA A 119 -1.02 -6.93 4.53
N ILE A 120 -0.61 -5.81 5.11
CA ILE A 120 0.81 -5.55 5.35
C ILE A 120 1.40 -6.61 6.27
N CYS A 121 0.75 -6.85 7.40
CA CYS A 121 1.27 -7.77 8.39
C CYS A 121 1.28 -9.22 7.89
N SER A 122 0.27 -9.59 7.14
CA SER A 122 0.19 -10.94 6.59
C SER A 122 1.27 -11.17 5.54
N PHE A 123 1.38 -10.26 4.58
CA PHE A 123 2.32 -10.45 3.46
C PHE A 123 3.77 -10.18 3.84
N ALA A 124 4.01 -9.19 4.69
CA ALA A 124 5.38 -8.85 5.05
C ALA A 124 5.92 -9.68 6.21
N TYR A 125 5.06 -9.95 7.20
CA TYR A 125 5.53 -10.58 8.44
C TYR A 125 4.97 -11.97 8.68
N GLY A 126 4.16 -12.48 7.75
CA GLY A 126 3.61 -13.83 7.88
C GLY A 126 2.60 -13.98 9.00
N MET A 127 2.00 -12.89 9.46
CA MET A 127 0.99 -12.96 10.51
C MET A 127 -0.31 -13.54 9.96
N PRO A 128 -1.04 -14.33 10.76
CA PRO A 128 -2.20 -15.06 10.25
C PRO A 128 -3.48 -14.21 10.22
N TYR A 129 -3.49 -13.17 9.43
CA TYR A 129 -4.68 -12.34 9.26
C TYR A 129 -5.42 -12.72 7.99
N ALA A 130 -6.75 -12.72 8.07
CA ALA A 130 -7.61 -13.07 6.95
C ALA A 130 -7.75 -11.86 6.03
N VAL A 131 -6.73 -11.59 5.24
CA VAL A 131 -6.65 -10.39 4.41
C VAL A 131 -7.72 -10.37 3.34
N VAL A 132 -7.92 -11.50 2.69
CA VAL A 132 -8.81 -11.56 1.52
C VAL A 132 -10.27 -11.45 1.90
N ASP A 133 -10.62 -11.99 3.06
CA ASP A 133 -12.02 -12.08 3.45
C ASP A 133 -12.72 -10.74 3.50
N GLY A 134 -12.09 -9.76 4.13
CA GLY A 134 -12.72 -8.46 4.27
C GLY A 134 -13.02 -7.79 2.96
N ASN A 135 -12.24 -8.06 1.94
CA ASN A 135 -12.41 -7.43 0.63
C ASN A 135 -13.25 -8.24 -0.30
N VAL A 136 -13.15 -9.54 -0.21
CA VAL A 136 -13.78 -10.43 -1.17
C VAL A 136 -15.26 -10.58 -0.91
N TYR A 137 -15.65 -10.57 0.34
CA TYR A 137 -17.03 -10.86 0.71
C TYR A 137 -17.89 -9.63 1.00
N ARG A 138 -17.41 -8.47 0.64
CA ARG A 138 -18.19 -7.25 0.83
C ARG A 138 -18.85 -6.71 -0.43
#